data_227cf841de8ff37f715757159fbfdce8
#
_entry.id   227cf841de8ff37f715757159fbfdce8
#
_cell.length_a   1.000
_cell.length_b   1.000
_cell.length_c   1.000
_cell.angle_alpha   90.00
_cell.angle_beta   90.00
_cell.angle_gamma   90.00
#
_symmetry.space_group_name_H-M   'P 1'
#
loop_
_entity.id
_entity.type
_entity.pdbx_description
1 polymer ?
#
loop_
_entity_poly.entity_id
_entity_poly.type
_entity_poly.pdbx_seq_one_letter_code
_entity_poly.pdbx_strand_id
1 'polypeptide(L)'
;MLKSPEFWLKLIRCPGVGPQQGRSLLDAWAAEAPPGPSDASFLAQCGWSSATIQAFQRLDEEILAADLEWLSQPGNHLVGMDDPRYPALLRRIQDPPLALFVRGEPRLLQAPQIAVVGSRNPTQGGVENGRKFARFIASQAVVVTSGLAQGI
;
A
#
# COMPACT_ATOMS: atom_id res chain seq x y z
N MET A 1 17.19 -6.05 2.22
CA MET A 1 17.04 -5.07 3.32
C MET A 1 15.77 -4.26 3.02
N LEU A 2 14.84 -4.12 3.96
CA LEU A 2 13.63 -3.32 3.75
C LEU A 2 14.01 -1.85 3.57
N LYS A 3 13.33 -1.18 2.64
CA LYS A 3 13.53 0.26 2.40
C LYS A 3 12.89 1.07 3.54
N SER A 4 13.45 2.25 3.83
CA SER A 4 12.95 3.09 4.94
C SER A 4 11.51 3.60 4.67
N PRO A 5 10.74 3.93 5.72
CA PRO A 5 9.42 4.54 5.55
C PRO A 5 9.46 5.82 4.70
N GLU A 6 10.48 6.66 4.89
CA GLU A 6 10.64 7.91 4.13
C GLU A 6 10.81 7.64 2.63
N PHE A 7 11.55 6.59 2.26
CA PHE A 7 11.68 6.20 0.85
C PHE A 7 10.32 5.86 0.24
N TRP A 8 9.52 5.04 0.93
CA TRP A 8 8.18 4.67 0.46
C TRP A 8 7.25 5.86 0.38
N LEU A 9 7.27 6.74 1.39
CA LEU A 9 6.47 7.96 1.39
C LEU A 9 6.85 8.87 0.23
N LYS A 10 8.14 9.10 -0.01
CA LYS A 10 8.61 9.85 -1.18
C LYS A 10 8.11 9.22 -2.48
N LEU A 11 8.19 7.90 -2.60
CA LEU A 11 7.79 7.19 -3.82
C LEU A 11 6.30 7.34 -4.12
N ILE A 12 5.44 7.21 -3.10
CA ILE A 12 3.97 7.28 -3.29
C ILE A 12 3.42 8.70 -3.33
N ARG A 13 4.16 9.69 -2.82
CA ARG A 13 3.77 11.11 -2.83
C ARG A 13 4.33 11.89 -4.01
N CYS A 14 5.32 11.34 -4.71
CA CYS A 14 5.96 12.03 -5.82
C CYS A 14 5.01 12.20 -7.01
N PRO A 15 4.75 13.45 -7.45
CA PRO A 15 3.98 13.68 -8.66
C PRO A 15 4.63 13.03 -9.89
N GLY A 16 3.83 12.34 -10.69
CA GLY A 16 4.30 11.65 -11.89
C GLY A 16 4.89 10.26 -11.66
N VAL A 17 4.92 9.77 -10.41
CA VAL A 17 5.26 8.37 -10.09
C VAL A 17 3.98 7.57 -9.93
N GLY A 18 3.69 6.73 -10.93
CA GLY A 18 2.62 5.74 -10.84
C GLY A 18 3.14 4.36 -10.43
N PRO A 19 2.23 3.37 -10.25
CA PRO A 19 2.60 2.00 -9.89
C PRO A 19 3.66 1.38 -10.80
N GLN A 20 3.59 1.63 -12.11
CA GLN A 20 4.53 1.10 -13.09
C GLN A 20 5.94 1.67 -12.93
N GLN A 21 6.07 3.02 -12.83
CA GLN A 21 7.37 3.67 -12.63
C GLN A 21 8.01 3.26 -11.30
N GLY A 22 7.19 3.20 -10.23
CA GLY A 22 7.67 2.74 -8.94
C GLY A 22 8.13 1.27 -8.98
N ARG A 23 7.41 0.40 -9.67
CA ARG A 23 7.79 -1.01 -9.85
C ARG A 23 9.09 -1.14 -10.64
N SER A 24 9.21 -0.45 -11.78
CA SER A 24 10.46 -0.44 -12.56
C SER A 24 11.66 -0.02 -11.73
N LEU A 25 11.50 1.00 -10.87
CA LEU A 25 12.54 1.41 -9.93
C LEU A 25 12.90 0.29 -8.94
N LEU A 26 11.90 -0.38 -8.36
CA LEU A 26 12.13 -1.44 -7.38
C LEU A 26 12.82 -2.65 -8.00
N ASP A 27 12.42 -3.04 -9.22
CA ASP A 27 13.00 -4.15 -9.97
C ASP A 27 14.45 -3.85 -10.35
N ALA A 28 14.72 -2.64 -10.86
CA ALA A 28 16.08 -2.20 -11.18
C ALA A 28 16.97 -2.15 -9.92
N TRP A 29 16.42 -1.69 -8.80
CA TRP A 29 17.14 -1.67 -7.52
C TRP A 29 17.46 -3.06 -6.98
N ALA A 30 16.61 -4.04 -7.23
CA ALA A 30 16.87 -5.42 -6.84
C ALA A 30 17.98 -6.06 -7.68
N ALA A 31 18.13 -5.64 -8.94
CA ALA A 31 19.17 -6.11 -9.85
C ALA A 31 20.53 -5.44 -9.59
N GLU A 32 20.52 -4.14 -9.36
CA GLU A 32 21.73 -3.33 -9.15
C GLU A 32 21.45 -2.22 -8.13
N ALA A 33 22.10 -2.33 -6.96
CA ALA A 33 21.89 -1.34 -5.91
C ALA A 33 22.47 0.02 -6.31
N PRO A 34 21.65 1.09 -6.40
CA PRO A 34 22.13 2.41 -6.78
C PRO A 34 23.00 3.03 -5.67
N PRO A 35 23.82 4.06 -6.01
CA PRO A 35 24.61 4.82 -5.05
C PRO A 35 23.73 5.49 -3.95
N GLY A 36 22.46 5.77 -4.30
CA GLY A 36 21.47 6.31 -3.37
C GLY A 36 20.06 6.30 -3.96
N PRO A 37 19.04 6.41 -3.11
CA PRO A 37 17.64 6.30 -3.55
C PRO A 37 17.17 7.46 -4.44
N SER A 38 17.92 8.56 -4.48
CA SER A 38 17.61 9.77 -5.25
C SER A 38 18.64 10.04 -6.36
N ASP A 39 19.46 9.03 -6.73
CA ASP A 39 20.44 9.19 -7.81
C ASP A 39 19.73 9.46 -9.14
N ALA A 40 19.99 10.64 -9.72
CA ALA A 40 19.29 11.09 -10.92
C ALA A 40 19.59 10.22 -12.15
N SER A 41 20.82 9.72 -12.27
CA SER A 41 21.22 8.88 -13.40
C SER A 41 20.53 7.55 -13.36
N PHE A 42 20.44 6.95 -12.16
CA PHE A 42 19.74 5.69 -11.94
C PHE A 42 18.23 5.83 -12.17
N LEU A 43 17.60 6.90 -11.66
CA LEU A 43 16.18 7.17 -11.89
C LEU A 43 15.87 7.39 -13.39
N ALA A 44 16.75 8.07 -14.13
CA ALA A 44 16.62 8.24 -15.58
C ALA A 44 16.71 6.88 -16.32
N GLN A 45 17.61 6.00 -15.93
CA GLN A 45 17.69 4.63 -16.47
C GLN A 45 16.41 3.82 -16.20
N CYS A 46 15.72 4.07 -15.08
CA CYS A 46 14.41 3.49 -14.78
C CYS A 46 13.25 4.11 -15.60
N GLY A 47 13.54 5.01 -16.53
CA GLY A 47 12.55 5.64 -17.42
C GLY A 47 11.83 6.84 -16.81
N TRP A 48 12.34 7.43 -15.73
CA TRP A 48 11.76 8.63 -15.14
C TRP A 48 12.10 9.88 -15.93
N SER A 49 11.13 10.77 -16.10
CA SER A 49 11.37 12.08 -16.72
C SER A 49 12.21 12.98 -15.82
N SER A 50 12.93 13.94 -16.40
CA SER A 50 13.68 14.92 -15.62
C SER A 50 12.81 15.71 -14.64
N ALA A 51 11.56 16.02 -15.02
CA ALA A 51 10.60 16.68 -14.16
C ALA A 51 10.23 15.82 -12.94
N THR A 52 9.97 14.52 -13.14
CA THR A 52 9.67 13.56 -12.07
C THR A 52 10.87 13.40 -11.13
N ILE A 53 12.08 13.29 -11.68
CA ILE A 53 13.32 13.19 -10.89
C ILE A 53 13.50 14.42 -10.01
N GLN A 54 13.33 15.62 -10.56
CA GLN A 54 13.42 16.87 -9.80
C GLN A 54 12.35 16.94 -8.70
N ALA A 55 11.11 16.55 -9.01
CA ALA A 55 10.03 16.49 -8.02
C ALA A 55 10.37 15.54 -6.87
N PHE A 56 10.89 14.35 -7.17
CA PHE A 56 11.29 13.36 -6.17
C PHE A 56 12.44 13.85 -5.27
N GLN A 57 13.44 14.51 -5.86
CA GLN A 57 14.59 15.07 -5.13
C GLN A 57 14.21 16.25 -4.23
N ARG A 58 13.22 17.05 -4.66
CA ARG A 58 12.73 18.22 -3.92
C ARG A 58 11.61 17.91 -2.92
N LEU A 59 11.14 16.66 -2.89
CA LEU A 59 10.08 16.27 -1.96
C LEU A 59 10.65 16.35 -0.53
N ASP A 60 10.25 17.39 0.16
CA ASP A 60 10.76 17.73 1.48
C ASP A 60 10.00 17.06 2.62
N GLU A 61 10.52 17.24 3.82
CA GLU A 61 9.96 16.64 5.02
C GLU A 61 8.59 17.23 5.40
N GLU A 62 8.29 18.48 5.00
CA GLU A 62 7.00 19.10 5.30
C GLU A 62 5.85 18.38 4.61
N ILE A 63 6.06 17.95 3.36
CA ILE A 63 5.05 17.17 2.61
C ILE A 63 4.82 15.81 3.26
N LEU A 64 5.86 15.23 3.87
CA LEU A 64 5.81 13.93 4.50
C LEU A 64 5.43 13.99 5.98
N ALA A 65 5.44 15.16 6.58
CA ALA A 65 5.29 15.34 8.03
C ALA A 65 4.00 14.70 8.57
N ALA A 66 2.87 14.91 7.92
CA ALA A 66 1.60 14.33 8.34
C ALA A 66 1.59 12.79 8.26
N ASP A 67 2.21 12.22 7.23
CA ASP A 67 2.34 10.76 7.08
C ASP A 67 3.28 10.16 8.13
N LEU A 68 4.40 10.85 8.43
CA LEU A 68 5.35 10.44 9.45
C LEU A 68 4.74 10.55 10.85
N GLU A 69 3.98 11.62 11.13
CA GLU A 69 3.24 11.76 12.37
C GLU A 69 2.21 10.64 12.53
N TRP A 70 1.46 10.33 11.47
CA TRP A 70 0.53 9.21 11.48
C TRP A 70 1.26 7.88 11.76
N LEU A 71 2.42 7.64 11.12
CA LEU A 71 3.22 6.42 11.32
C LEU A 71 3.83 6.32 12.72
N SER A 72 4.04 7.44 13.42
CA SER A 72 4.55 7.45 14.79
C SER A 72 3.55 6.93 15.82
N GLN A 73 2.26 6.85 15.45
CA GLN A 73 1.22 6.40 16.36
C GLN A 73 1.21 4.87 16.49
N PRO A 74 0.96 4.33 17.70
CA PRO A 74 0.90 2.89 17.91
C PRO A 74 -0.13 2.20 17.02
N GLY A 75 0.26 1.07 16.43
CA GLY A 75 -0.59 0.27 15.55
C GLY A 75 -0.72 0.78 14.13
N ASN A 76 -0.02 1.85 13.76
CA ASN A 76 0.07 2.33 12.40
C ASN A 76 1.35 1.82 11.72
N HIS A 77 1.23 1.36 10.49
CA HIS A 77 2.32 0.74 9.73
C HIS A 77 2.29 1.20 8.27
N LEU A 78 3.47 1.26 7.66
CA LEU A 78 3.64 1.38 6.22
C LEU A 78 4.20 0.05 5.70
N VAL A 79 3.46 -0.62 4.83
CA VAL A 79 3.83 -1.91 4.26
C VAL A 79 4.15 -1.71 2.79
N GLY A 80 5.43 -1.61 2.46
CA GLY A 80 5.91 -1.47 1.08
C GLY A 80 5.86 -2.79 0.32
N MET A 81 5.96 -2.72 -1.01
CA MET A 81 5.94 -3.93 -1.86
C MET A 81 7.07 -4.92 -1.55
N ASP A 82 8.20 -4.47 -0.99
CA ASP A 82 9.32 -5.34 -0.59
C ASP A 82 9.13 -5.97 0.80
N ASP A 83 8.10 -5.55 1.54
CA ASP A 83 7.77 -6.10 2.84
C ASP A 83 7.16 -7.51 2.68
N PRO A 84 7.63 -8.53 3.43
CA PRO A 84 7.04 -9.87 3.40
C PRO A 84 5.56 -9.88 3.83
N ARG A 85 5.08 -8.86 4.54
CA ARG A 85 3.66 -8.71 4.93
C ARG A 85 2.79 -8.15 3.79
N TYR A 86 3.38 -7.69 2.68
CA TYR A 86 2.60 -7.18 1.54
C TYR A 86 1.80 -8.32 0.89
N PRO A 87 0.46 -8.17 0.65
CA PRO A 87 -0.38 -9.25 0.15
C PRO A 87 0.08 -9.77 -1.21
N ALA A 88 0.36 -11.07 -1.30
CA ALA A 88 0.85 -11.68 -2.53
C ALA A 88 -0.15 -11.58 -3.70
N LEU A 89 -1.46 -11.67 -3.40
CA LEU A 89 -2.51 -11.53 -4.40
C LEU A 89 -2.65 -10.09 -4.88
N LEU A 90 -2.51 -9.11 -3.99
CA LEU A 90 -2.55 -7.69 -4.36
C LEU A 90 -1.36 -7.31 -5.25
N ARG A 91 -0.19 -7.92 -5.04
CA ARG A 91 0.99 -7.72 -5.92
C ARG A 91 0.76 -8.15 -7.36
N ARG A 92 -0.21 -9.03 -7.61
CA ARG A 92 -0.49 -9.63 -8.92
C ARG A 92 -1.49 -8.85 -9.77
N ILE A 93 -2.19 -7.86 -9.22
CA ILE A 93 -3.08 -7.02 -10.01
C ILE A 93 -2.26 -6.14 -10.98
N GLN A 94 -2.91 -5.60 -11.99
CA GLN A 94 -2.25 -4.81 -13.03
C GLN A 94 -1.50 -3.60 -12.46
N ASP A 95 -2.12 -2.84 -11.56
CA ASP A 95 -1.56 -1.64 -10.94
C ASP A 95 -1.59 -1.77 -9.40
N PRO A 96 -0.69 -2.58 -8.82
CA PRO A 96 -0.66 -2.75 -7.38
C PRO A 96 -0.14 -1.48 -6.70
N PRO A 97 -0.73 -1.04 -5.58
CA PRO A 97 -0.21 0.08 -4.81
C PRO A 97 1.22 -0.22 -4.34
N LEU A 98 2.11 0.76 -4.44
CA LEU A 98 3.53 0.60 -4.08
C LEU A 98 3.73 0.38 -2.58
N ALA A 99 2.85 0.96 -1.76
CA ALA A 99 2.83 0.76 -0.31
C ALA A 99 1.40 0.89 0.21
N LEU A 100 1.15 0.30 1.38
CA LEU A 100 -0.14 0.31 2.07
C LEU A 100 0.02 0.99 3.43
N PHE A 101 -0.85 1.95 3.74
CA PHE A 101 -1.05 2.44 5.09
C PHE A 101 -1.97 1.46 5.82
N VAL A 102 -1.49 0.88 6.90
CA VAL A 102 -2.19 -0.15 7.66
C VAL A 102 -2.35 0.31 9.10
N ARG A 103 -3.58 0.27 9.60
CA ARG A 103 -3.87 0.47 11.02
C ARG A 103 -4.35 -0.83 11.62
N GLY A 104 -3.64 -1.34 12.62
CA GLY A 104 -3.92 -2.62 13.26
C GLY A 104 -2.85 -3.66 12.99
N GLU A 105 -3.23 -4.93 12.83
CA GLU A 105 -2.30 -6.06 12.69
C GLU A 105 -1.98 -6.37 11.21
N PRO A 106 -0.79 -6.01 10.69
CA PRO A 106 -0.45 -6.21 9.27
C PRO A 106 -0.38 -7.68 8.85
N ARG A 107 -0.18 -8.61 9.78
CA ARG A 107 -0.14 -10.05 9.46
C ARG A 107 -1.45 -10.55 8.88
N LEU A 108 -2.57 -9.91 9.24
CA LEU A 108 -3.89 -10.27 8.71
C LEU A 108 -3.99 -10.05 7.20
N LEU A 109 -3.16 -9.22 6.60
CA LEU A 109 -3.12 -8.98 5.15
C LEU A 109 -2.77 -10.25 4.35
N GLN A 110 -2.09 -11.20 4.96
CA GLN A 110 -1.69 -12.47 4.33
C GLN A 110 -2.53 -13.68 4.76
N ALA A 111 -3.40 -13.50 5.74
CA ALA A 111 -4.28 -14.57 6.20
C ALA A 111 -5.30 -14.93 5.10
N PRO A 112 -5.88 -16.15 5.13
CA PRO A 112 -7.01 -16.48 4.29
C PRO A 112 -8.16 -15.49 4.50
N GLN A 113 -8.67 -14.92 3.40
CA GLN A 113 -9.65 -13.84 3.44
C GLN A 113 -10.85 -14.14 2.55
N ILE A 114 -12.03 -13.70 3.00
CA ILE A 114 -13.25 -13.70 2.20
C ILE A 114 -13.77 -12.27 2.09
N ALA A 115 -13.98 -11.81 0.86
CA ALA A 115 -14.60 -10.51 0.62
C ALA A 115 -16.11 -10.58 0.87
N VAL A 116 -16.61 -9.67 1.69
CA VAL A 116 -18.06 -9.46 1.86
C VAL A 116 -18.43 -8.18 1.12
N VAL A 117 -19.29 -8.34 0.12
CA VAL A 117 -19.78 -7.26 -0.74
C VAL A 117 -21.30 -7.29 -0.78
N GLY A 118 -21.92 -6.14 -1.00
CA GLY A 118 -23.38 -6.07 -1.07
C GLY A 118 -23.90 -4.72 -1.53
N SER A 119 -25.22 -4.54 -1.40
CA SER A 119 -25.91 -3.34 -1.81
C SER A 119 -25.52 -2.13 -0.96
N ARG A 120 -25.39 -0.95 -1.58
CA ARG A 120 -25.23 0.34 -0.88
C ARG A 120 -26.52 0.76 -0.15
N ASN A 121 -27.68 0.29 -0.62
CA ASN A 121 -28.98 0.50 0.01
C ASN A 121 -29.60 -0.85 0.37
N PRO A 122 -29.10 -1.53 1.43
CA PRO A 122 -29.57 -2.84 1.81
C PRO A 122 -30.90 -2.75 2.56
N THR A 123 -31.67 -3.82 2.51
CA THR A 123 -32.80 -4.01 3.44
C THR A 123 -32.26 -4.30 4.84
N GLN A 124 -33.09 -4.09 5.87
CA GLN A 124 -32.70 -4.42 7.25
C GLN A 124 -32.31 -5.91 7.40
N GLY A 125 -33.07 -6.82 6.77
CA GLY A 125 -32.75 -8.25 6.75
C GLY A 125 -31.42 -8.54 6.04
N GLY A 126 -31.07 -7.79 4.97
CA GLY A 126 -29.78 -7.87 4.30
C GLY A 126 -28.61 -7.53 5.23
N VAL A 127 -28.74 -6.43 5.99
CA VAL A 127 -27.72 -6.02 6.99
C VAL A 127 -27.55 -7.08 8.08
N GLU A 128 -28.66 -7.62 8.61
CA GLU A 128 -28.60 -8.65 9.64
C GLU A 128 -27.92 -9.93 9.12
N ASN A 129 -28.26 -10.36 7.91
CA ASN A 129 -27.64 -11.52 7.27
C ASN A 129 -26.14 -11.28 7.03
N GLY A 130 -25.74 -10.14 6.49
CA GLY A 130 -24.35 -9.78 6.29
C GLY A 130 -23.54 -9.86 7.59
N ARG A 131 -24.09 -9.32 8.69
CA ARG A 131 -23.46 -9.41 10.02
C ARG A 131 -23.34 -10.83 10.53
N LYS A 132 -24.38 -11.67 10.35
CA LYS A 132 -24.36 -13.07 10.76
C LYS A 132 -23.30 -13.86 10.00
N PHE A 133 -23.24 -13.70 8.67
CA PHE A 133 -22.22 -14.33 7.84
C PHE A 133 -20.81 -13.89 8.21
N ALA A 134 -20.57 -12.58 8.35
CA ALA A 134 -19.26 -12.06 8.73
C ALA A 134 -18.79 -12.61 10.09
N ARG A 135 -19.66 -12.65 11.09
CA ARG A 135 -19.36 -13.22 12.40
C ARG A 135 -19.02 -14.70 12.31
N PHE A 136 -19.79 -15.47 11.55
CA PHE A 136 -19.54 -16.90 11.37
C PHE A 136 -18.19 -17.14 10.69
N ILE A 137 -17.90 -16.43 9.60
CA ILE A 137 -16.64 -16.53 8.87
C ILE A 137 -15.46 -16.18 9.80
N ALA A 138 -15.55 -15.09 10.53
CA ALA A 138 -14.51 -14.67 11.47
C ALA A 138 -14.28 -15.69 12.61
N SER A 139 -15.34 -16.37 13.07
CA SER A 139 -15.23 -17.43 14.09
C SER A 139 -14.47 -18.67 13.60
N GLN A 140 -14.32 -18.84 12.28
CA GLN A 140 -13.56 -19.92 11.66
C GLN A 140 -12.09 -19.51 11.35
N ALA A 141 -11.58 -18.46 12.01
CA ALA A 141 -10.23 -17.90 11.77
C ALA A 141 -9.97 -17.45 10.33
N VAL A 142 -11.02 -17.09 9.58
CA VAL A 142 -10.93 -16.50 8.24
C VAL A 142 -11.18 -15.00 8.34
N VAL A 143 -10.30 -14.20 7.74
CA VAL A 143 -10.42 -12.73 7.74
C VAL A 143 -11.57 -12.30 6.83
N VAL A 144 -12.42 -11.42 7.34
CA VAL A 144 -13.47 -10.79 6.54
C VAL A 144 -12.93 -9.49 5.97
N THR A 145 -12.90 -9.38 4.66
CA THR A 145 -12.47 -8.18 3.93
C THR A 145 -13.67 -7.42 3.38
N SER A 146 -13.72 -6.12 3.62
CA SER A 146 -14.78 -5.24 3.10
C SER A 146 -14.13 -3.96 2.56
N GLY A 147 -14.75 -3.36 1.52
CA GLY A 147 -14.38 -2.05 1.02
C GLY A 147 -14.82 -0.88 1.90
N LEU A 148 -15.44 -1.15 3.07
CA LEU A 148 -15.98 -0.14 4.00
C LEU A 148 -16.91 0.89 3.34
N ALA A 149 -17.52 0.53 2.21
CA ALA A 149 -18.54 1.36 1.59
C ALA A 149 -19.81 1.36 2.45
N GLN A 150 -20.64 2.39 2.26
CA GLN A 150 -21.96 2.41 2.89
C GLN A 150 -22.80 1.19 2.44
N GLY A 151 -23.51 0.56 3.37
CA GLY A 151 -24.37 -0.59 3.11
C GLY A 151 -23.86 -1.88 3.77
N ILE A 152 -23.78 -2.94 2.97
CA ILE A 152 -23.24 -4.24 3.37
C ILE A 152 -21.78 -4.32 2.97
#